data_097c0f5ae114c6cb3262f1c49314b21d
#
_entry.id   097c0f5ae114c6cb3262f1c49314b21d
#
_cell.length_a   1.000
_cell.length_b   1.000
_cell.length_c   1.000
_cell.angle_alpha   90.00
_cell.angle_beta   90.00
_cell.angle_gamma   90.00
#
_symmetry.space_group_name_H-M   'P 1'
#
loop_
_entity.id
_entity.type
_entity.pdbx_description
1 polymer ?
#
loop_
_entity_poly.entity_id
_entity_poly.type
_entity_poly.pdbx_seq_one_letter_code
_entity_poly.pdbx_strand_id
1 'polypeptide(L)'
;MEFIISARQSKMWSRIGSRASFGQAILDLANNDDNMMAISADLGRSSGFGPLISKHPNKFVNVGIAEQNMVGVAAGFAKLGFTTYATSFAPFLAFRSSEITRMNLSYMETPVNLVGLASGLALNFLGNSHFGLEDITVFRSFPNVSIFSPCDCAEIFKIIELTSKLNKPTYIRLNGGVNYPVVYEEDYKLEYGKINIINEFGNDVHIYATGSMVYHCKIASEILKKEGINCSVFNVHTIHP
;
A
#
# COMPACT_ATOMS: atom_id res chain seq x y z
N MET A 1 6.07 8.10 14.75
CA MET A 1 4.62 7.88 14.97
C MET A 1 4.37 6.38 15.01
N GLU A 2 3.44 5.91 15.83
CA GLU A 2 3.04 4.51 15.95
C GLU A 2 1.52 4.42 15.84
N PHE A 3 1.02 3.51 15.00
CA PHE A 3 -0.41 3.25 14.87
C PHE A 3 -0.77 2.00 15.69
N ILE A 4 -1.63 2.18 16.68
CA ILE A 4 -2.19 1.07 17.47
C ILE A 4 -3.49 0.63 16.83
N ILE A 5 -3.64 -0.66 16.57
CA ILE A 5 -4.83 -1.25 15.96
C ILE A 5 -5.78 -1.75 17.06
N SER A 6 -7.06 -1.45 16.88
CA SER A 6 -8.14 -2.02 17.69
C SER A 6 -9.30 -2.45 16.79
N ALA A 7 -10.13 -3.36 17.24
CA ALA A 7 -11.29 -3.82 16.49
C ALA A 7 -12.23 -2.68 16.04
N ARG A 8 -12.36 -1.63 16.87
CA ARG A 8 -13.15 -0.44 16.52
C ARG A 8 -12.53 0.35 15.37
N GLN A 9 -11.22 0.56 15.41
CA GLN A 9 -10.49 1.29 14.36
C GLN A 9 -10.48 0.50 13.05
N SER A 10 -10.19 -0.81 13.09
CA SER A 10 -10.21 -1.67 11.92
C SER A 10 -11.58 -1.66 11.21
N LYS A 11 -12.67 -1.73 11.96
CA LYS A 11 -14.04 -1.62 11.41
C LYS A 11 -14.35 -0.23 10.85
N MET A 12 -13.85 0.83 11.48
CA MET A 12 -14.00 2.19 10.98
C MET A 12 -13.24 2.39 9.66
N TRP A 13 -11.98 1.98 9.60
CA TRP A 13 -11.15 2.07 8.40
C TRP A 13 -11.68 1.19 7.26
N SER A 14 -12.15 -0.02 7.57
CA SER A 14 -12.84 -0.89 6.61
C SER A 14 -14.00 -0.18 5.91
N ARG A 15 -14.85 0.53 6.66
CA ARG A 15 -16.01 1.24 6.12
C ARG A 15 -15.65 2.34 5.13
N ILE A 16 -14.60 3.10 5.43
CA ILE A 16 -14.12 4.20 4.54
C ILE A 16 -13.31 3.68 3.36
N GLY A 17 -12.76 2.46 3.48
CA GLY A 17 -12.03 1.76 2.42
C GLY A 17 -10.57 2.16 2.29
N SER A 18 -9.85 1.43 1.44
CA SER A 18 -8.39 1.47 1.35
C SER A 18 -7.82 2.85 1.00
N ARG A 19 -8.44 3.56 0.04
CA ARG A 19 -7.94 4.89 -0.39
C ARG A 19 -8.13 5.96 0.69
N ALA A 20 -9.28 5.97 1.37
CA ALA A 20 -9.53 6.92 2.45
C ALA A 20 -8.68 6.58 3.69
N SER A 21 -8.47 5.30 3.99
CA SER A 21 -7.56 4.84 5.05
C SER A 21 -6.12 5.26 4.78
N PHE A 22 -5.65 5.10 3.53
CA PHE A 22 -4.35 5.63 3.10
C PHE A 22 -4.26 7.14 3.29
N GLY A 23 -5.26 7.89 2.78
CA GLY A 23 -5.29 9.35 2.94
C GLY A 23 -5.28 9.79 4.40
N GLN A 24 -5.97 9.07 5.29
CA GLN A 24 -5.95 9.32 6.73
C GLN A 24 -4.57 9.05 7.34
N ALA A 25 -3.93 7.92 7.00
CA ALA A 25 -2.58 7.60 7.48
C ALA A 25 -1.55 8.66 7.04
N ILE A 26 -1.67 9.17 5.81
CA ILE A 26 -0.81 10.25 5.30
C ILE A 26 -1.10 11.59 6.01
N LEU A 27 -2.36 11.90 6.30
CA LEU A 27 -2.70 13.08 7.09
C LEU A 27 -2.11 13.00 8.52
N ASP A 28 -2.22 11.83 9.14
CA ASP A 28 -1.67 11.62 10.49
C ASP A 28 -0.14 11.71 10.48
N LEU A 29 0.51 11.18 9.44
CA LEU A 29 1.95 11.36 9.24
C LEU A 29 2.30 12.85 9.06
N ALA A 30 1.57 13.59 8.23
CA ALA A 30 1.80 15.01 7.98
C ALA A 30 1.59 15.90 9.22
N ASN A 31 0.74 15.48 10.15
CA ASN A 31 0.57 16.16 11.45
C ASN A 31 1.79 15.99 12.37
N ASN A 32 2.64 14.98 12.14
CA ASN A 32 3.74 14.60 13.03
C ASN A 32 5.13 14.71 12.38
N ASP A 33 5.20 14.92 11.06
CA ASP A 33 6.45 15.03 10.28
C ASP A 33 6.39 16.28 9.41
N ASP A 34 7.17 17.29 9.74
CA ASP A 34 7.23 18.55 8.99
C ASP A 34 7.88 18.39 7.62
N ASN A 35 8.71 17.38 7.45
CA ASN A 35 9.40 17.07 6.19
C ASN A 35 8.66 16.03 5.34
N MET A 36 7.37 15.81 5.56
CA MET A 36 6.56 14.92 4.75
C MET A 36 6.00 15.65 3.54
N MET A 37 6.06 15.01 2.34
CA MET A 37 5.47 15.50 1.10
C MET A 37 4.62 14.42 0.43
N ALA A 38 3.39 14.79 0.05
CA ALA A 38 2.50 13.98 -0.79
C ALA A 38 2.44 14.56 -2.21
N ILE A 39 2.56 13.71 -3.21
CA ILE A 39 2.56 14.11 -4.62
C ILE A 39 1.55 13.26 -5.38
N SER A 40 0.85 13.85 -6.34
CA SER A 40 -0.12 13.11 -7.15
C SER A 40 -0.13 13.60 -8.60
N ALA A 41 -0.39 12.65 -9.50
CA ALA A 41 -0.66 12.94 -10.91
C ALA A 41 -2.18 13.11 -11.13
N ASP A 42 -2.71 14.26 -10.69
CA ASP A 42 -4.12 14.70 -10.78
C ASP A 42 -5.14 13.77 -10.09
N LEU A 43 -4.69 12.96 -9.15
CA LEU A 43 -5.53 12.02 -8.40
C LEU A 43 -5.61 12.33 -6.90
N GLY A 44 -5.25 13.55 -6.46
CA GLY A 44 -5.13 13.87 -5.04
C GLY A 44 -6.39 13.56 -4.23
N ARG A 45 -7.58 13.95 -4.71
CA ARG A 45 -8.86 13.60 -4.04
C ARG A 45 -9.17 12.11 -4.12
N SER A 46 -8.91 11.49 -5.26
CA SER A 46 -9.12 10.04 -5.47
C SER A 46 -8.18 9.19 -4.61
N SER A 47 -7.04 9.74 -4.21
CA SER A 47 -6.08 9.13 -3.28
C SER A 47 -6.46 9.27 -1.80
N GLY A 48 -7.56 9.96 -1.49
CA GLY A 48 -7.95 10.27 -0.11
C GLY A 48 -7.25 11.50 0.48
N PHE A 49 -6.51 12.28 -0.33
CA PHE A 49 -5.75 13.45 0.16
C PHE A 49 -6.58 14.72 0.36
N GLY A 50 -7.91 14.68 0.21
CA GLY A 50 -8.77 15.84 0.44
C GLY A 50 -8.52 16.53 1.79
N PRO A 51 -8.53 15.82 2.93
CA PRO A 51 -8.22 16.38 4.23
C PRO A 51 -6.78 16.93 4.36
N LEU A 52 -5.79 16.24 3.79
CA LEU A 52 -4.40 16.72 3.74
C LEU A 52 -4.29 18.05 2.99
N ILE A 53 -4.87 18.14 1.80
CA ILE A 53 -4.84 19.33 0.95
C ILE A 53 -5.49 20.52 1.68
N SER A 54 -6.59 20.28 2.42
CA SER A 54 -7.28 21.32 3.17
C SER A 54 -6.49 21.81 4.39
N LYS A 55 -5.83 20.89 5.11
CA LYS A 55 -5.15 21.20 6.39
C LYS A 55 -3.68 21.60 6.18
N HIS A 56 -2.99 20.98 5.25
CA HIS A 56 -1.57 21.18 4.96
C HIS A 56 -1.32 21.38 3.46
N PRO A 57 -1.84 22.44 2.83
CA PRO A 57 -1.71 22.66 1.38
C PRO A 57 -0.25 22.73 0.91
N ASN A 58 0.66 23.16 1.78
CA ASN A 58 2.10 23.23 1.53
C ASN A 58 2.81 21.86 1.54
N LYS A 59 2.15 20.79 2.00
CA LYS A 59 2.66 19.41 2.01
C LYS A 59 2.10 18.57 0.85
N PHE A 60 1.47 19.21 -0.14
CA PHE A 60 0.90 18.54 -1.30
C PHE A 60 1.29 19.21 -2.60
N VAL A 61 1.69 18.38 -3.58
CA VAL A 61 1.99 18.81 -4.95
C VAL A 61 1.15 18.01 -5.94
N ASN A 62 0.41 18.71 -6.82
CA ASN A 62 -0.24 18.12 -7.97
C ASN A 62 0.57 18.47 -9.23
N VAL A 63 1.07 17.47 -9.92
CA VAL A 63 1.87 17.65 -11.15
C VAL A 63 1.06 17.57 -12.44
N GLY A 64 -0.28 17.44 -12.32
CA GLY A 64 -1.15 17.13 -13.46
C GLY A 64 -1.05 15.65 -13.88
N ILE A 65 -1.69 15.30 -15.00
CA ILE A 65 -1.69 13.91 -15.53
C ILE A 65 -0.31 13.61 -16.16
N ALA A 66 0.70 13.43 -15.33
CA ALA A 66 2.11 13.31 -15.73
C ALA A 66 2.89 12.42 -14.76
N GLU A 67 2.64 11.10 -14.79
CA GLU A 67 3.21 10.13 -13.85
C GLU A 67 4.75 10.07 -13.88
N GLN A 68 5.36 10.24 -15.06
CA GLN A 68 6.82 10.32 -15.18
C GLN A 68 7.39 11.54 -14.43
N ASN A 69 6.78 12.71 -14.63
CA ASN A 69 7.17 13.93 -13.92
C ASN A 69 6.93 13.78 -12.42
N MET A 70 5.82 13.15 -12.01
CA MET A 70 5.51 12.88 -10.62
C MET A 70 6.62 12.11 -9.91
N VAL A 71 7.13 11.04 -10.51
CA VAL A 71 8.23 10.25 -9.94
C VAL A 71 9.52 11.06 -9.87
N GLY A 72 9.83 11.87 -10.90
CA GLY A 72 11.00 12.74 -10.90
C GLY A 72 10.93 13.80 -9.79
N VAL A 73 9.79 14.47 -9.64
CA VAL A 73 9.53 15.45 -8.56
C VAL A 73 9.64 14.78 -7.18
N ALA A 74 9.04 13.59 -7.02
CA ALA A 74 9.13 12.82 -5.79
C ALA A 74 10.58 12.46 -5.43
N ALA A 75 11.36 12.03 -6.41
CA ALA A 75 12.78 11.75 -6.22
C ALA A 75 13.57 13.00 -5.81
N GLY A 76 13.25 14.17 -6.37
CA GLY A 76 13.82 15.44 -5.98
C GLY A 76 13.56 15.78 -4.51
N PHE A 77 12.32 15.67 -4.04
CA PHE A 77 11.98 15.89 -2.62
C PHE A 77 12.68 14.87 -1.71
N ALA A 78 12.68 13.59 -2.07
CA ALA A 78 13.37 12.58 -1.28
C ALA A 78 14.88 12.83 -1.16
N LYS A 79 15.54 13.30 -2.23
CA LYS A 79 16.96 13.71 -2.20
C LYS A 79 17.22 14.92 -1.31
N LEU A 80 16.22 15.77 -1.09
CA LEU A 80 16.28 16.89 -0.14
C LEU A 80 15.94 16.49 1.30
N GLY A 81 15.73 15.20 1.56
CA GLY A 81 15.46 14.66 2.91
C GLY A 81 13.99 14.63 3.32
N PHE A 82 13.06 14.81 2.36
CA PHE A 82 11.63 14.68 2.66
C PHE A 82 11.17 13.22 2.66
N THR A 83 10.32 12.86 3.63
CA THR A 83 9.53 11.63 3.59
C THR A 83 8.47 11.75 2.50
N THR A 84 8.66 11.09 1.36
CA THR A 84 7.89 11.37 0.14
C THR A 84 6.97 10.20 -0.23
N TYR A 85 5.68 10.52 -0.44
CA TYR A 85 4.67 9.61 -0.98
C TYR A 85 4.13 10.13 -2.29
N ALA A 86 4.23 9.34 -3.37
CA ALA A 86 3.74 9.71 -4.69
C ALA A 86 2.70 8.69 -5.18
N THR A 87 1.54 9.15 -5.66
CA THR A 87 0.40 8.27 -5.92
C THR A 87 -0.26 8.52 -7.27
N SER A 88 -0.52 7.42 -7.97
CA SER A 88 -1.38 7.34 -9.16
C SER A 88 -2.04 5.95 -9.21
N PHE A 89 -2.83 5.66 -10.24
CA PHE A 89 -3.35 4.29 -10.42
C PHE A 89 -2.22 3.30 -10.71
N ALA A 90 -2.38 2.08 -10.19
CA ALA A 90 -1.37 1.02 -10.29
C ALA A 90 -0.86 0.77 -11.73
N PRO A 91 -1.72 0.64 -12.77
CA PRO A 91 -1.24 0.44 -14.14
C PRO A 91 -0.49 1.65 -14.68
N PHE A 92 -0.84 2.89 -14.27
CA PHE A 92 -0.17 4.08 -14.75
C PHE A 92 1.22 4.23 -14.12
N LEU A 93 1.37 3.90 -12.86
CA LEU A 93 2.69 3.79 -12.23
C LEU A 93 3.53 2.69 -12.88
N ALA A 94 2.94 1.51 -13.09
CA ALA A 94 3.66 0.38 -13.64
C ALA A 94 4.17 0.62 -15.06
N PHE A 95 3.36 1.23 -15.93
CA PHE A 95 3.69 1.34 -17.35
C PHE A 95 4.18 2.74 -17.76
N ARG A 96 3.50 3.81 -17.33
CA ARG A 96 3.87 5.16 -17.76
C ARG A 96 5.13 5.68 -17.09
N SER A 97 5.39 5.29 -15.83
CA SER A 97 6.57 5.77 -15.10
C SER A 97 7.69 4.75 -14.93
N SER A 98 7.62 3.59 -15.61
CA SER A 98 8.58 2.49 -15.44
C SER A 98 10.03 2.92 -15.56
N GLU A 99 10.38 3.64 -16.63
CA GLU A 99 11.76 4.01 -16.91
C GLU A 99 12.29 4.98 -15.85
N ILE A 100 11.53 6.03 -15.53
CA ILE A 100 11.89 7.01 -14.51
C ILE A 100 11.98 6.35 -13.12
N THR A 101 11.08 5.43 -12.80
CA THR A 101 11.12 4.65 -11.55
C THR A 101 12.37 3.77 -11.49
N ARG A 102 12.68 3.07 -12.57
CA ARG A 102 13.89 2.23 -12.67
C ARG A 102 15.15 3.03 -12.41
N MET A 103 15.27 4.20 -13.02
CA MET A 103 16.48 5.03 -12.88
C MET A 103 16.54 5.71 -11.51
N ASN A 104 15.52 6.50 -11.15
CA ASN A 104 15.60 7.35 -9.96
C ASN A 104 15.40 6.58 -8.66
N LEU A 105 14.47 5.62 -8.61
CA LEU A 105 14.18 4.91 -7.39
C LEU A 105 15.04 3.65 -7.25
N SER A 106 15.07 2.82 -8.29
CA SER A 106 15.74 1.52 -8.23
C SER A 106 17.27 1.68 -8.25
N TYR A 107 17.86 2.21 -9.33
CA TYR A 107 19.32 2.28 -9.45
C TYR A 107 19.96 3.37 -8.59
N MET A 108 19.29 4.51 -8.41
CA MET A 108 19.77 5.58 -7.53
C MET A 108 19.35 5.39 -6.07
N GLU A 109 18.62 4.33 -5.76
CA GLU A 109 18.13 3.96 -4.42
C GLU A 109 17.46 5.12 -3.67
N THR A 110 16.71 5.98 -4.41
CA THR A 110 16.09 7.15 -3.81
C THR A 110 14.83 6.71 -3.02
N PRO A 111 14.71 7.03 -1.72
CA PRO A 111 13.67 6.50 -0.83
C PRO A 111 12.32 7.18 -1.05
N VAL A 112 11.70 6.94 -2.18
CA VAL A 112 10.33 7.38 -2.50
C VAL A 112 9.36 6.23 -2.26
N ASN A 113 8.23 6.53 -1.62
CA ASN A 113 7.13 5.61 -1.46
C ASN A 113 6.11 5.82 -2.60
N LEU A 114 6.14 4.96 -3.61
CA LEU A 114 5.12 4.95 -4.67
C LEU A 114 3.89 4.18 -4.20
N VAL A 115 2.71 4.75 -4.42
CA VAL A 115 1.44 4.13 -4.01
C VAL A 115 0.54 3.93 -5.21
N GLY A 116 0.40 2.66 -5.62
CA GLY A 116 -0.45 2.24 -6.72
C GLY A 116 -1.90 2.04 -6.26
N LEU A 117 -2.79 2.94 -6.65
CA LEU A 117 -4.20 2.86 -6.33
C LEU A 117 -4.93 1.90 -7.26
N ALA A 118 -5.99 1.29 -6.74
CA ALA A 118 -6.90 0.46 -7.52
C ALA A 118 -6.21 -0.67 -8.28
N SER A 119 -5.29 -1.35 -7.61
CA SER A 119 -4.62 -2.53 -8.17
C SER A 119 -5.59 -3.69 -8.42
N GLY A 120 -5.17 -4.63 -9.26
CA GLY A 120 -6.00 -5.74 -9.69
C GLY A 120 -7.16 -5.27 -10.56
N LEU A 121 -8.35 -5.77 -10.29
CA LEU A 121 -9.59 -5.45 -11.00
C LEU A 121 -10.48 -4.43 -10.26
N ALA A 122 -9.93 -3.65 -9.35
CA ALA A 122 -10.71 -2.74 -8.51
C ALA A 122 -11.47 -1.65 -9.29
N LEU A 123 -11.00 -1.27 -10.49
CA LEU A 123 -11.66 -0.36 -11.42
C LEU A 123 -12.12 -1.07 -12.70
N ASN A 124 -12.64 -2.30 -12.60
CA ASN A 124 -13.07 -3.11 -13.73
C ASN A 124 -14.10 -2.42 -14.64
N PHE A 125 -14.95 -1.57 -14.08
CA PHE A 125 -15.96 -0.81 -14.83
C PHE A 125 -15.37 0.25 -15.78
N LEU A 126 -14.08 0.62 -15.62
CA LEU A 126 -13.35 1.52 -16.52
C LEU A 126 -12.62 0.77 -17.66
N GLY A 127 -12.66 -0.55 -17.65
CA GLY A 127 -12.05 -1.39 -18.68
C GLY A 127 -10.55 -1.57 -18.56
N ASN A 128 -9.95 -2.19 -19.57
CA ASN A 128 -8.57 -2.70 -19.57
C ASN A 128 -7.50 -1.65 -19.26
N SER A 129 -7.74 -0.39 -19.63
CA SER A 129 -6.77 0.70 -19.35
C SER A 129 -6.54 0.96 -17.87
N HIS A 130 -7.45 0.46 -17.00
CA HIS A 130 -7.38 0.64 -15.55
C HIS A 130 -7.13 -0.66 -14.78
N PHE A 131 -6.94 -1.80 -15.46
CA PHE A 131 -6.57 -3.05 -14.80
C PHE A 131 -5.12 -2.97 -14.30
N GLY A 132 -4.92 -3.17 -13.01
CA GLY A 132 -3.61 -3.18 -12.37
C GLY A 132 -3.15 -4.61 -12.09
N LEU A 133 -2.98 -5.42 -13.13
CA LEU A 133 -2.65 -6.84 -13.00
C LEU A 133 -1.14 -7.09 -13.06
N GLU A 134 -0.41 -6.30 -13.81
CA GLU A 134 1.01 -6.50 -14.11
C GLU A 134 1.94 -5.71 -13.19
N ASP A 135 1.38 -4.89 -12.29
CA ASP A 135 2.12 -3.98 -11.43
C ASP A 135 3.20 -4.69 -10.60
N ILE A 136 2.87 -5.83 -9.97
CA ILE A 136 3.85 -6.62 -9.21
C ILE A 136 4.98 -7.09 -10.10
N THR A 137 4.68 -7.59 -11.30
CA THR A 137 5.69 -8.08 -12.25
C THR A 137 6.66 -6.99 -12.65
N VAL A 138 6.14 -5.80 -12.98
CA VAL A 138 6.95 -4.65 -13.38
C VAL A 138 7.85 -4.20 -12.23
N PHE A 139 7.28 -3.93 -11.05
CA PHE A 139 8.07 -3.45 -9.91
C PHE A 139 9.04 -4.49 -9.36
N ARG A 140 8.72 -5.78 -9.46
CA ARG A 140 9.64 -6.86 -9.05
C ARG A 140 10.86 -6.99 -9.97
N SER A 141 10.78 -6.49 -11.20
CA SER A 141 11.93 -6.44 -12.11
C SER A 141 12.95 -5.37 -11.76
N PHE A 142 12.60 -4.43 -10.87
CA PHE A 142 13.47 -3.35 -10.43
C PHE A 142 14.24 -3.75 -9.17
N PRO A 143 15.58 -3.84 -9.21
CA PRO A 143 16.36 -4.09 -8.00
C PRO A 143 16.13 -2.98 -6.96
N ASN A 144 16.31 -3.30 -5.69
CA ASN A 144 16.21 -2.37 -4.55
C ASN A 144 14.81 -1.79 -4.25
N VAL A 145 13.77 -2.10 -5.03
CA VAL A 145 12.40 -1.63 -4.77
C VAL A 145 11.64 -2.66 -3.93
N SER A 146 11.24 -2.27 -2.73
CA SER A 146 10.42 -3.11 -1.86
C SER A 146 8.95 -3.04 -2.26
N ILE A 147 8.25 -4.18 -2.27
CA ILE A 147 6.85 -4.27 -2.70
C ILE A 147 5.97 -4.70 -1.52
N PHE A 148 4.99 -3.87 -1.19
CA PHE A 148 4.01 -4.13 -0.15
C PHE A 148 2.60 -4.29 -0.72
N SER A 149 1.87 -5.27 -0.22
CA SER A 149 0.48 -5.53 -0.58
C SER A 149 -0.36 -5.76 0.68
N PRO A 150 -0.90 -4.69 1.29
CA PRO A 150 -1.69 -4.80 2.50
C PRO A 150 -2.95 -5.64 2.30
N CYS A 151 -3.27 -6.48 3.30
CA CYS A 151 -4.42 -7.37 3.26
C CYS A 151 -5.73 -6.68 3.68
N ASP A 152 -5.64 -5.64 4.52
CA ASP A 152 -6.78 -4.85 4.98
C ASP A 152 -6.42 -3.39 5.23
N CYS A 153 -7.40 -2.60 5.67
CA CYS A 153 -7.20 -1.17 5.92
C CYS A 153 -6.33 -0.90 7.16
N ALA A 154 -6.33 -1.78 8.15
CA ALA A 154 -5.47 -1.65 9.33
C ALA A 154 -4.00 -1.85 8.97
N GLU A 155 -3.69 -2.82 8.11
CA GLU A 155 -2.34 -3.06 7.63
C GLU A 155 -1.79 -1.91 6.79
N ILE A 156 -2.65 -1.12 6.11
CA ILE A 156 -2.22 0.11 5.41
C ILE A 156 -1.54 1.07 6.40
N PHE A 157 -2.13 1.30 7.58
CA PHE A 157 -1.52 2.17 8.59
C PHE A 157 -0.17 1.64 9.07
N LYS A 158 -0.06 0.33 9.32
CA LYS A 158 1.21 -0.30 9.71
C LYS A 158 2.28 -0.21 8.61
N ILE A 159 1.90 -0.36 7.35
CA ILE A 159 2.84 -0.21 6.23
C ILE A 159 3.27 1.24 6.07
N ILE A 160 2.38 2.23 6.22
CA ILE A 160 2.75 3.65 6.19
C ILE A 160 3.69 4.00 7.36
N GLU A 161 3.43 3.48 8.56
CA GLU A 161 4.34 3.62 9.70
C GLU A 161 5.73 3.05 9.41
N LEU A 162 5.79 1.84 8.84
CA LEU A 162 7.04 1.19 8.48
C LEU A 162 7.78 1.98 7.40
N THR A 163 7.10 2.29 6.30
CA THR A 163 7.73 2.90 5.11
C THR A 163 8.13 4.36 5.33
N SER A 164 7.51 5.07 6.26
CA SER A 164 7.94 6.41 6.65
C SER A 164 9.32 6.43 7.33
N LYS A 165 9.76 5.30 7.86
CA LYS A 165 11.06 5.14 8.55
C LYS A 165 12.07 4.33 7.70
N LEU A 166 11.58 3.69 6.64
CA LEU A 166 12.38 2.83 5.79
C LEU A 166 13.11 3.67 4.72
N ASN A 167 14.43 3.78 4.84
CA ASN A 167 15.25 4.52 3.88
C ASN A 167 15.52 3.70 2.61
N LYS A 168 14.45 3.28 1.92
CA LYS A 168 14.47 2.49 0.68
C LYS A 168 13.32 2.88 -0.23
N PRO A 169 13.47 2.76 -1.56
CA PRO A 169 12.35 2.92 -2.47
C PRO A 169 11.31 1.82 -2.25
N THR A 170 10.03 2.19 -2.22
CA THR A 170 8.94 1.25 -2.01
C THR A 170 7.84 1.39 -3.06
N TYR A 171 7.15 0.30 -3.33
CA TYR A 171 5.88 0.28 -4.03
C TYR A 171 4.81 -0.33 -3.12
N ILE A 172 3.78 0.44 -2.80
CA ILE A 172 2.64 0.02 -1.96
C ILE A 172 1.43 -0.15 -2.86
N ARG A 173 0.88 -1.34 -2.87
CA ARG A 173 -0.19 -1.76 -3.76
C ARG A 173 -1.52 -1.70 -3.04
N LEU A 174 -2.41 -0.76 -3.38
CA LEU A 174 -3.72 -0.61 -2.76
C LEU A 174 -4.83 -1.14 -3.68
N ASN A 175 -5.57 -2.12 -3.18
CA ASN A 175 -6.83 -2.52 -3.79
C ASN A 175 -7.88 -1.44 -3.53
N GLY A 176 -8.92 -1.39 -4.33
CA GLY A 176 -10.00 -0.41 -4.16
C GLY A 176 -11.15 -0.94 -3.31
N GLY A 177 -12.11 -0.05 -3.05
CA GLY A 177 -13.38 -0.39 -2.44
C GLY A 177 -13.57 0.16 -1.02
N VAL A 178 -14.85 0.30 -0.66
CA VAL A 178 -15.35 0.57 0.69
C VAL A 178 -15.84 -0.74 1.30
N ASN A 179 -16.07 -0.76 2.61
CA ASN A 179 -16.43 -1.97 3.35
C ASN A 179 -15.41 -3.11 3.11
N TYR A 180 -14.14 -2.76 3.15
CA TYR A 180 -13.05 -3.69 2.90
C TYR A 180 -13.00 -4.73 4.02
N PRO A 181 -12.83 -6.03 3.74
CA PRO A 181 -12.78 -7.05 4.77
C PRO A 181 -11.72 -6.78 5.84
N VAL A 182 -12.04 -7.06 7.11
CA VAL A 182 -11.12 -6.92 8.25
C VAL A 182 -10.40 -8.24 8.49
N VAL A 183 -9.08 -8.20 8.50
CA VAL A 183 -8.21 -9.34 8.84
C VAL A 183 -7.69 -9.19 10.25
N TYR A 184 -7.17 -7.99 10.60
CA TYR A 184 -6.62 -7.68 11.90
C TYR A 184 -7.60 -6.86 12.75
N GLU A 185 -8.02 -7.41 13.89
CA GLU A 185 -8.86 -6.73 14.88
C GLU A 185 -8.08 -6.30 16.14
N GLU A 186 -6.84 -6.78 16.27
CA GLU A 186 -5.95 -6.48 17.39
C GLU A 186 -4.62 -5.96 16.86
N ASP A 187 -3.89 -5.25 17.73
CA ASP A 187 -2.58 -4.72 17.37
C ASP A 187 -1.56 -5.84 17.19
N TYR A 188 -0.68 -5.65 16.22
CA TYR A 188 0.38 -6.61 15.91
C TYR A 188 1.62 -5.88 15.43
N LYS A 189 2.75 -6.58 15.46
CA LYS A 189 4.01 -6.08 14.93
C LYS A 189 4.15 -6.45 13.47
N LEU A 190 4.20 -5.45 12.59
CA LEU A 190 4.57 -5.63 11.19
C LEU A 190 6.08 -5.51 11.06
N GLU A 191 6.75 -6.56 10.59
CA GLU A 191 8.20 -6.58 10.39
C GLU A 191 8.54 -6.66 8.90
N TYR A 192 9.42 -5.77 8.45
CA TYR A 192 9.88 -5.72 7.07
C TYR A 192 10.46 -7.08 6.60
N GLY A 193 9.97 -7.56 5.47
CA GLY A 193 10.44 -8.81 4.86
C GLY A 193 10.03 -10.11 5.57
N LYS A 194 9.19 -10.02 6.61
CA LYS A 194 8.66 -11.19 7.31
C LYS A 194 7.19 -11.41 6.99
N ILE A 195 6.75 -12.65 7.04
CA ILE A 195 5.34 -13.02 6.91
C ILE A 195 4.66 -13.01 8.29
N ASN A 196 3.36 -12.73 8.33
CA ASN A 196 2.55 -12.85 9.53
C ASN A 196 1.66 -14.11 9.46
N ILE A 197 1.54 -14.82 10.58
CA ILE A 197 0.62 -15.94 10.72
C ILE A 197 -0.77 -15.39 11.01
N ILE A 198 -1.76 -15.76 10.21
CA ILE A 198 -3.15 -15.38 10.38
C ILE A 198 -3.92 -16.43 11.16
N ASN A 199 -3.86 -17.68 10.72
CA ASN A 199 -4.41 -18.85 11.40
C ASN A 199 -3.35 -19.95 11.42
N GLU A 200 -3.20 -20.64 12.57
CA GLU A 200 -2.30 -21.76 12.75
C GLU A 200 -3.08 -22.96 13.27
N PHE A 201 -3.80 -23.64 12.37
CA PHE A 201 -4.63 -24.79 12.75
C PHE A 201 -3.92 -26.13 12.58
N GLY A 202 -2.79 -26.19 11.87
CA GLY A 202 -1.98 -27.38 11.67
C GLY A 202 -1.25 -27.38 10.33
N ASN A 203 -0.74 -28.53 9.93
CA ASN A 203 0.25 -28.67 8.85
C ASN A 203 -0.25 -29.49 7.65
N ASP A 204 -1.55 -29.82 7.56
CA ASP A 204 -2.07 -30.56 6.41
C ASP A 204 -1.98 -29.71 5.14
N VAL A 205 -2.26 -28.38 5.25
CA VAL A 205 -2.15 -27.41 4.17
C VAL A 205 -1.58 -26.09 4.68
N HIS A 206 -0.64 -25.50 3.93
CA HIS A 206 -0.15 -24.15 4.17
C HIS A 206 -0.58 -23.23 3.01
N ILE A 207 -1.30 -22.15 3.31
CA ILE A 207 -1.74 -21.15 2.35
C ILE A 207 -0.95 -19.85 2.56
N TYR A 208 -0.17 -19.47 1.57
CA TYR A 208 0.52 -18.18 1.51
C TYR A 208 -0.30 -17.22 0.66
N ALA A 209 -0.85 -16.18 1.26
CA ALA A 209 -1.74 -15.23 0.62
C ALA A 209 -1.22 -13.80 0.75
N THR A 210 -1.61 -12.92 -0.16
CA THR A 210 -1.25 -11.50 -0.13
C THR A 210 -2.45 -10.62 -0.50
N GLY A 211 -2.44 -9.38 -0.01
CA GLY A 211 -3.51 -8.42 -0.29
C GLY A 211 -4.89 -8.93 0.11
N SER A 212 -5.92 -8.55 -0.63
CA SER A 212 -7.31 -8.90 -0.33
C SER A 212 -7.61 -10.39 -0.21
N MET A 213 -6.76 -11.25 -0.78
CA MET A 213 -6.98 -12.71 -0.73
C MET A 213 -6.73 -13.30 0.66
N VAL A 214 -5.98 -12.62 1.53
CA VAL A 214 -5.71 -13.09 2.90
C VAL A 214 -7.02 -13.33 3.69
N TYR A 215 -7.99 -12.42 3.57
CA TYR A 215 -9.28 -12.58 4.21
C TYR A 215 -10.01 -13.85 3.74
N HIS A 216 -10.07 -14.07 2.43
CA HIS A 216 -10.74 -15.25 1.86
C HIS A 216 -10.04 -16.54 2.27
N CYS A 217 -8.71 -16.54 2.33
CA CYS A 217 -7.92 -17.68 2.81
C CYS A 217 -8.14 -17.94 4.30
N LYS A 218 -8.28 -16.88 5.12
CA LYS A 218 -8.65 -16.98 6.54
C LYS A 218 -9.98 -17.71 6.70
N ILE A 219 -11.03 -17.26 6.00
CA ILE A 219 -12.36 -17.91 6.06
C ILE A 219 -12.30 -19.34 5.52
N ALA A 220 -11.57 -19.59 4.42
CA ALA A 220 -11.42 -20.94 3.88
C ALA A 220 -10.76 -21.89 4.90
N SER A 221 -9.73 -21.46 5.62
CA SER A 221 -9.08 -22.28 6.64
C SER A 221 -9.99 -22.62 7.81
N GLU A 222 -10.89 -21.69 8.19
CA GLU A 222 -11.90 -21.92 9.24
C GLU A 222 -12.97 -22.96 8.81
N ILE A 223 -13.32 -22.97 7.51
CA ILE A 223 -14.22 -23.97 6.93
C ILE A 223 -13.52 -25.34 6.88
N LEU A 224 -12.31 -25.40 6.35
CA LEU A 224 -11.52 -26.62 6.25
C LEU A 224 -11.30 -27.29 7.61
N LYS A 225 -11.07 -26.49 8.66
CA LYS A 225 -10.93 -27.00 10.02
C LYS A 225 -12.16 -27.78 10.48
N LYS A 226 -13.37 -27.35 10.10
CA LYS A 226 -14.63 -28.06 10.43
C LYS A 226 -14.76 -29.38 9.68
N GLU A 227 -14.11 -29.48 8.52
CA GLU A 227 -14.03 -30.70 7.70
C GLU A 227 -12.86 -31.62 8.12
N GLY A 228 -12.16 -31.29 9.22
CA GLY A 228 -11.03 -32.08 9.73
C GLY A 228 -9.71 -31.85 9.03
N ILE A 229 -9.60 -30.82 8.17
CA ILE A 229 -8.36 -30.44 7.47
C ILE A 229 -7.72 -29.26 8.20
N ASN A 230 -6.53 -29.46 8.77
CA ASN A 230 -5.82 -28.46 9.56
C ASN A 230 -4.94 -27.60 8.67
N CYS A 231 -5.42 -26.41 8.36
CA CYS A 231 -4.79 -25.46 7.43
C CYS A 231 -4.22 -24.25 8.18
N SER A 232 -2.98 -23.89 7.89
CA SER A 232 -2.36 -22.64 8.35
C SER A 232 -2.33 -21.61 7.24
N VAL A 233 -2.62 -20.34 7.59
CA VAL A 233 -2.67 -19.21 6.65
C VAL A 233 -1.64 -18.18 7.03
N PHE A 234 -0.86 -17.77 6.03
CA PHE A 234 0.24 -16.83 6.15
C PHE A 234 -0.01 -15.60 5.27
N ASN A 235 0.07 -14.41 5.87
CA ASN A 235 -0.01 -13.14 5.14
C ASN A 235 1.38 -12.72 4.65
N VAL A 236 1.56 -12.69 3.34
CA VAL A 236 2.78 -12.21 2.67
C VAL A 236 2.57 -10.73 2.30
N HIS A 237 2.66 -9.85 3.30
CA HIS A 237 2.47 -8.41 3.09
C HIS A 237 3.64 -7.75 2.35
N THR A 238 4.86 -8.28 2.51
CA THR A 238 6.06 -7.85 1.77
C THR A 238 6.36 -8.88 0.70
N ILE A 239 6.07 -8.53 -0.57
CA ILE A 239 6.22 -9.44 -1.72
C ILE A 239 7.68 -9.48 -2.19
N HIS A 240 8.37 -8.35 -2.06
CA HIS A 240 9.79 -8.21 -2.42
C HIS A 240 10.48 -7.31 -1.41
N PRO A 241 11.67 -7.74 -0.90
CA PRO A 241 12.48 -6.95 0.02
C PRO A 241 13.13 -5.73 -0.63
#